data_a2a2f93a01bfc8eb0ae1e30186f4cc35
#
_entry.id   a2a2f93a01bfc8eb0ae1e30186f4cc35
#
_cell.length_a   1.000
_cell.length_b   1.000
_cell.length_c   1.000
_cell.angle_alpha   90.00
_cell.angle_beta   90.00
_cell.angle_gamma   90.00
#
_symmetry.space_group_name_H-M   'P 1'
#
loop_
_entity.id
_entity.type
_entity.pdbx_description
1 polymer ?
#
loop_
_entity_poly.entity_id
_entity_poly.type
_entity_poly.pdbx_seq_one_letter_code
_entity_poly.pdbx_strand_id
1 'polypeptide(L)'
;MNLDEAIQFMTNEIVLILSCNKPTIYLYGSVVLDDFKLGWSDIDILVLTESEITEEQASKLVNLRQNMLERYPGNPYFRLFEGGMLSAEAFINNKTERTVYWGTGGQRITDSYKVDSLGMAELLDSGVLLHGDDIRDKMIYPLYAQMRDDIARHVQAARKHGVVVGWLLDIARGIYTLRTGKIIAKTAAGEWALENNLCPDADAMQKTIQCRKEAHFMKEKSIDNSIIQRFADVIDAEFANTAERFAQSELQRMNIAYDTLSLIRNKDGVSVWRVNSDNGSVVMKCFDKQEYRREIANYQLLKSLGVPTLEFIAHTDCSFIMEDIEHSKYRLATEKDTSDPNTAIKIARWYKTLHQNGRDYANTHPMFDECDTITAENINKIKEKTGTDGLPVWTLIEDNLDKICSAAIRLPRTLNYNDFYYTNLVVARDDSSALVFDYNLLGKGYVYSDIRNVCCSLGSDDARKAFLTEYGNYDESEKLVDDVVNWACGRFFGLSYDADLRLRL
;
A
#
# COMPACT_ATOMS: atom_id res chain seq x y z
N MET A 1 -30.30 -19.21 -27.12
CA MET A 1 -30.01 -19.27 -25.67
C MET A 1 -29.79 -17.85 -25.25
N ASN A 2 -30.61 -17.35 -24.34
CA ASN A 2 -30.45 -16.03 -23.70
C ASN A 2 -29.44 -16.12 -22.54
N LEU A 3 -29.23 -15.02 -21.83
CA LEU A 3 -28.26 -14.94 -20.72
C LEU A 3 -28.59 -15.90 -19.57
N ASP A 4 -29.84 -15.91 -19.10
CA ASP A 4 -30.29 -16.76 -18.01
C ASP A 4 -30.21 -18.25 -18.37
N GLU A 5 -30.60 -18.61 -19.60
CA GLU A 5 -30.44 -19.97 -20.10
C GLU A 5 -28.95 -20.39 -20.14
N ALA A 6 -28.05 -19.48 -20.52
CA ALA A 6 -26.63 -19.79 -20.58
C ALA A 6 -26.03 -19.95 -19.14
N ILE A 7 -26.45 -19.12 -18.20
CA ILE A 7 -26.04 -19.22 -16.78
C ILE A 7 -26.55 -20.56 -16.20
N GLN A 8 -27.83 -20.86 -16.37
CA GLN A 8 -28.39 -22.11 -15.86
C GLN A 8 -27.74 -23.34 -16.48
N PHE A 9 -27.47 -23.30 -17.79
CA PHE A 9 -26.81 -24.40 -18.51
C PHE A 9 -25.40 -24.63 -17.94
N MET A 10 -24.57 -23.55 -17.83
CA MET A 10 -23.22 -23.66 -17.31
C MET A 10 -23.20 -24.12 -15.85
N THR A 11 -24.11 -23.60 -15.02
CA THR A 11 -24.31 -24.05 -13.64
C THR A 11 -24.55 -25.55 -13.56
N ASN A 12 -25.46 -26.08 -14.38
CA ASN A 12 -25.77 -27.51 -14.39
C ASN A 12 -24.55 -28.37 -14.81
N GLU A 13 -23.79 -27.93 -15.81
CA GLU A 13 -22.58 -28.64 -16.25
C GLU A 13 -21.50 -28.66 -15.14
N ILE A 14 -21.30 -27.54 -14.44
CA ILE A 14 -20.39 -27.46 -13.28
C ILE A 14 -20.85 -28.41 -12.16
N VAL A 15 -22.14 -28.41 -11.85
CA VAL A 15 -22.75 -29.29 -10.84
C VAL A 15 -22.55 -30.76 -11.19
N LEU A 16 -22.73 -31.16 -12.46
CA LEU A 16 -22.50 -32.53 -12.91
C LEU A 16 -21.05 -32.97 -12.70
N ILE A 17 -20.07 -32.11 -13.01
CA ILE A 17 -18.64 -32.39 -12.81
C ILE A 17 -18.31 -32.53 -11.32
N LEU A 18 -18.88 -31.66 -10.48
CA LEU A 18 -18.61 -31.56 -9.06
C LEU A 18 -19.62 -32.28 -8.16
N SER A 19 -20.52 -33.13 -8.72
CA SER A 19 -21.63 -33.72 -8.00
C SER A 19 -21.26 -34.45 -6.70
N CYS A 20 -20.09 -35.11 -6.66
CA CYS A 20 -19.58 -35.79 -5.47
C CYS A 20 -18.96 -34.81 -4.43
N ASN A 21 -18.78 -33.55 -4.76
CA ASN A 21 -18.07 -32.55 -3.97
C ASN A 21 -18.99 -31.40 -3.49
N LYS A 22 -20.30 -31.61 -3.58
CA LYS A 22 -21.37 -30.68 -3.10
C LYS A 22 -21.07 -29.21 -3.43
N PRO A 23 -21.07 -28.80 -4.68
CA PRO A 23 -20.73 -27.44 -5.06
C PRO A 23 -21.77 -26.42 -4.57
N THR A 24 -21.31 -25.29 -4.09
CA THR A 24 -22.09 -24.06 -3.90
C THR A 24 -21.65 -23.05 -4.94
N ILE A 25 -22.59 -22.50 -5.70
CA ILE A 25 -22.31 -21.63 -6.84
C ILE A 25 -23.02 -20.29 -6.64
N TYR A 26 -22.24 -19.22 -6.64
CA TYR A 26 -22.74 -17.85 -6.61
C TYR A 26 -22.53 -17.15 -7.94
N LEU A 27 -23.48 -16.29 -8.27
CA LEU A 27 -23.41 -15.29 -9.32
C LEU A 27 -23.31 -13.91 -8.65
N TYR A 28 -22.42 -13.06 -9.12
CA TYR A 28 -22.26 -11.70 -8.60
C TYR A 28 -21.86 -10.72 -9.72
N GLY A 29 -21.49 -9.50 -9.39
CA GLY A 29 -21.05 -8.53 -10.37
C GLY A 29 -22.16 -7.95 -11.23
N SER A 30 -21.84 -7.62 -12.48
CA SER A 30 -22.69 -6.84 -13.37
C SER A 30 -24.04 -7.47 -13.70
N VAL A 31 -24.14 -8.80 -13.72
CA VAL A 31 -25.41 -9.51 -13.99
C VAL A 31 -26.39 -9.26 -12.86
N VAL A 32 -25.95 -9.38 -11.62
CA VAL A 32 -26.80 -9.23 -10.44
C VAL A 32 -27.14 -7.76 -10.16
N LEU A 33 -26.29 -6.84 -10.56
CA LEU A 33 -26.49 -5.39 -10.44
C LEU A 33 -27.35 -4.81 -11.59
N ASP A 34 -27.97 -5.63 -12.41
CA ASP A 34 -28.77 -5.23 -13.60
C ASP A 34 -27.99 -4.32 -14.58
N ASP A 35 -26.68 -4.50 -14.62
CA ASP A 35 -25.77 -3.73 -15.48
C ASP A 35 -24.96 -4.60 -16.46
N PHE A 36 -25.41 -5.81 -16.71
CA PHE A 36 -24.78 -6.66 -17.71
C PHE A 36 -24.96 -6.10 -19.13
N LYS A 37 -23.86 -5.91 -19.84
CA LYS A 37 -23.86 -5.44 -21.23
C LYS A 37 -22.93 -6.31 -22.07
N LEU A 38 -23.49 -6.98 -23.07
CA LEU A 38 -22.72 -7.85 -23.96
C LEU A 38 -21.59 -7.07 -24.64
N GLY A 39 -20.38 -7.64 -24.58
CA GLY A 39 -19.17 -6.99 -25.10
C GLY A 39 -18.50 -6.01 -24.12
N TRP A 40 -19.08 -5.82 -22.93
CA TRP A 40 -18.53 -4.99 -21.86
C TRP A 40 -18.37 -5.73 -20.54
N SER A 41 -19.25 -6.70 -20.28
CA SER A 41 -19.37 -7.35 -18.99
C SER A 41 -18.97 -8.82 -19.08
N ASP A 42 -18.39 -9.31 -18.02
CA ASP A 42 -18.20 -10.73 -17.76
C ASP A 42 -19.37 -11.28 -16.94
N ILE A 43 -19.47 -12.60 -16.83
CA ILE A 43 -20.42 -13.32 -15.99
C ILE A 43 -19.63 -13.87 -14.82
N ASP A 44 -19.67 -13.14 -13.70
CA ASP A 44 -18.84 -13.42 -12.52
C ASP A 44 -19.47 -14.53 -11.69
N ILE A 45 -18.76 -15.66 -11.53
CA ILE A 45 -19.17 -16.78 -10.71
C ILE A 45 -18.11 -17.13 -9.65
N LEU A 46 -18.58 -17.61 -8.50
CA LEU A 46 -17.73 -18.24 -7.51
C LEU A 46 -18.26 -19.63 -7.23
N VAL A 47 -17.41 -20.65 -7.39
CA VAL A 47 -17.77 -22.04 -7.13
C VAL A 47 -16.98 -22.57 -5.94
N LEU A 48 -17.69 -22.93 -4.89
CA LEU A 48 -17.10 -23.44 -3.64
C LEU A 48 -17.50 -24.89 -3.45
N THR A 49 -16.57 -25.76 -3.10
CA THR A 49 -16.79 -27.17 -2.87
C THR A 49 -16.59 -27.55 -1.41
N GLU A 50 -17.13 -28.70 -0.97
CA GLU A 50 -16.96 -29.18 0.41
C GLU A 50 -15.50 -29.58 0.70
N SER A 51 -14.79 -30.11 -0.32
CA SER A 51 -13.38 -30.50 -0.22
C SER A 51 -12.61 -30.08 -1.48
N GLU A 52 -11.27 -30.19 -1.44
CA GLU A 52 -10.40 -29.85 -2.57
C GLU A 52 -10.86 -30.52 -3.87
N ILE A 53 -10.83 -29.77 -4.98
CA ILE A 53 -11.15 -30.24 -6.31
C ILE A 53 -10.08 -31.26 -6.75
N THR A 54 -10.51 -32.46 -7.18
CA THR A 54 -9.59 -33.49 -7.67
C THR A 54 -8.95 -33.07 -9.01
N GLU A 55 -7.83 -33.67 -9.37
CA GLU A 55 -7.16 -33.40 -10.66
C GLU A 55 -8.05 -33.70 -11.85
N GLU A 56 -8.86 -34.77 -11.78
CA GLU A 56 -9.82 -35.13 -12.83
C GLU A 56 -10.94 -34.09 -12.95
N GLN A 57 -11.50 -33.63 -11.83
CA GLN A 57 -12.52 -32.57 -11.79
C GLN A 57 -11.94 -31.26 -12.33
N ALA A 58 -10.74 -30.87 -11.91
CA ALA A 58 -10.07 -29.65 -12.36
C ALA A 58 -9.84 -29.68 -13.89
N SER A 59 -9.36 -30.80 -14.43
CA SER A 59 -9.18 -30.97 -15.87
C SER A 59 -10.50 -30.87 -16.67
N LYS A 60 -11.59 -31.46 -16.13
CA LYS A 60 -12.91 -31.33 -16.72
C LYS A 60 -13.42 -29.90 -16.70
N LEU A 61 -13.26 -29.17 -15.59
CA LEU A 61 -13.68 -27.78 -15.46
C LEU A 61 -12.87 -26.83 -16.36
N VAL A 62 -11.55 -27.03 -16.47
CA VAL A 62 -10.72 -26.24 -17.41
C VAL A 62 -11.20 -26.42 -18.83
N ASN A 63 -11.54 -27.65 -19.24
CA ASN A 63 -11.97 -27.93 -20.58
C ASN A 63 -13.44 -27.55 -20.82
N LEU A 64 -14.27 -27.45 -19.80
CA LEU A 64 -15.71 -27.19 -19.92
C LEU A 64 -16.02 -25.98 -20.78
N ARG A 65 -15.43 -24.81 -20.41
CA ARG A 65 -15.68 -23.55 -21.14
C ARG A 65 -15.24 -23.66 -22.61
N GLN A 66 -14.08 -24.27 -22.87
CA GLN A 66 -13.61 -24.49 -24.25
C GLN A 66 -14.53 -25.40 -25.04
N ASN A 67 -14.96 -26.51 -24.46
CA ASN A 67 -15.90 -27.45 -25.09
C ASN A 67 -17.24 -26.77 -25.42
N MET A 68 -17.71 -25.85 -24.56
CA MET A 68 -18.93 -25.08 -24.83
C MET A 68 -18.74 -24.10 -26.00
N LEU A 69 -17.59 -23.47 -26.13
CA LEU A 69 -17.26 -22.59 -27.26
C LEU A 69 -17.22 -23.37 -28.60
N GLU A 70 -16.69 -24.57 -28.58
CA GLU A 70 -16.63 -25.45 -29.76
C GLU A 70 -18.01 -26.00 -30.13
N ARG A 71 -18.79 -26.41 -29.14
CA ARG A 71 -20.12 -26.99 -29.34
C ARG A 71 -21.18 -25.95 -29.73
N TYR A 72 -21.04 -24.71 -29.23
CA TYR A 72 -21.98 -23.62 -29.42
C TYR A 72 -21.28 -22.34 -29.91
N PRO A 73 -20.63 -22.34 -31.08
CA PRO A 73 -19.79 -21.22 -31.53
C PRO A 73 -20.55 -19.90 -31.74
N GLY A 74 -21.88 -19.99 -31.95
CA GLY A 74 -22.75 -18.80 -32.08
C GLY A 74 -23.28 -18.24 -30.74
N ASN A 75 -22.99 -18.89 -29.62
CA ASN A 75 -23.42 -18.38 -28.32
C ASN A 75 -22.43 -17.31 -27.78
N PRO A 76 -22.87 -16.07 -27.53
CA PRO A 76 -21.97 -15.00 -27.10
C PRO A 76 -21.58 -15.08 -25.64
N TYR A 77 -22.26 -15.86 -24.78
CA TYR A 77 -22.15 -15.84 -23.34
C TYR A 77 -21.08 -16.77 -22.78
N PHE A 78 -20.86 -17.96 -23.36
CA PHE A 78 -19.98 -18.97 -22.76
C PHE A 78 -18.54 -18.53 -22.58
N ARG A 79 -18.05 -17.59 -23.41
CA ARG A 79 -16.72 -16.98 -23.24
C ARG A 79 -16.60 -15.99 -22.09
N LEU A 80 -17.73 -15.52 -21.57
CA LEU A 80 -17.80 -14.42 -20.60
C LEU A 80 -17.79 -14.91 -19.16
N PHE A 81 -17.89 -16.21 -18.91
CA PHE A 81 -17.81 -16.74 -17.55
C PHE A 81 -16.41 -16.51 -16.97
N GLU A 82 -16.36 -15.84 -15.83
CA GLU A 82 -15.13 -15.54 -15.09
C GLU A 82 -15.29 -15.91 -13.62
N GLY A 83 -14.22 -16.43 -13.00
CA GLY A 83 -14.21 -16.72 -11.58
C GLY A 83 -13.33 -17.87 -11.15
N GLY A 84 -13.35 -18.17 -9.87
CA GLY A 84 -12.57 -19.22 -9.22
C GLY A 84 -13.44 -20.38 -8.75
N MET A 85 -12.85 -21.57 -8.74
CA MET A 85 -13.46 -22.81 -8.26
C MET A 85 -12.48 -23.51 -7.33
N LEU A 86 -12.84 -23.62 -6.06
CA LEU A 86 -11.97 -24.15 -4.98
C LEU A 86 -12.81 -24.60 -3.79
N SER A 87 -12.18 -25.17 -2.74
CA SER A 87 -12.94 -25.51 -1.54
C SER A 87 -13.38 -24.28 -0.75
N ALA A 88 -14.51 -24.38 -0.06
CA ALA A 88 -15.00 -23.33 0.83
C ALA A 88 -13.97 -23.03 1.95
N GLU A 89 -13.30 -24.05 2.46
CA GLU A 89 -12.27 -23.90 3.49
C GLU A 89 -11.08 -23.07 2.99
N ALA A 90 -10.57 -23.37 1.79
CA ALA A 90 -9.45 -22.61 1.22
C ALA A 90 -9.84 -21.18 0.88
N PHE A 91 -11.04 -20.96 0.34
CA PHE A 91 -11.53 -19.62 0.05
C PHE A 91 -11.66 -18.74 1.31
N ILE A 92 -12.33 -19.26 2.35
CA ILE A 92 -12.58 -18.51 3.60
C ILE A 92 -11.27 -18.24 4.35
N ASN A 93 -10.35 -19.21 4.39
CA ASN A 93 -9.12 -19.11 5.16
C ASN A 93 -7.90 -18.67 4.32
N ASN A 94 -8.08 -18.28 3.05
CA ASN A 94 -7.01 -17.92 2.11
C ASN A 94 -5.89 -18.98 2.04
N LYS A 95 -6.25 -20.25 2.01
CA LYS A 95 -5.29 -21.36 1.88
C LYS A 95 -4.97 -21.63 0.42
N THR A 96 -3.73 -22.08 0.18
CA THR A 96 -3.33 -22.59 -1.14
C THR A 96 -3.82 -24.00 -1.33
N GLU A 97 -4.48 -24.26 -2.47
CA GLU A 97 -4.90 -25.59 -2.92
C GLU A 97 -5.14 -25.59 -4.42
N ARG A 98 -5.38 -26.74 -5.02
CA ARG A 98 -5.73 -26.82 -6.44
C ARG A 98 -7.01 -26.05 -6.73
N THR A 99 -6.89 -25.02 -7.54
CA THR A 99 -7.95 -24.09 -7.91
C THR A 99 -8.11 -24.05 -9.42
N VAL A 100 -9.33 -24.04 -9.92
CA VAL A 100 -9.61 -23.75 -11.32
C VAL A 100 -9.99 -22.28 -11.46
N TYR A 101 -9.33 -21.58 -12.36
CA TYR A 101 -9.63 -20.19 -12.69
C TYR A 101 -10.06 -20.06 -14.16
N TRP A 102 -11.18 -19.40 -14.36
CA TRP A 102 -11.62 -18.89 -15.66
C TRP A 102 -11.48 -17.36 -15.67
N GLY A 103 -10.90 -16.82 -16.71
CA GLY A 103 -10.73 -15.37 -16.87
C GLY A 103 -10.61 -14.95 -18.32
N THR A 104 -10.48 -13.65 -18.55
CA THR A 104 -10.32 -13.07 -19.90
C THR A 104 -9.10 -13.61 -20.65
N GLY A 105 -8.03 -13.95 -19.93
CA GLY A 105 -6.81 -14.57 -20.47
C GLY A 105 -6.89 -16.08 -20.70
N GLY A 106 -8.06 -16.69 -20.57
CA GLY A 106 -8.28 -18.13 -20.69
C GLY A 106 -8.57 -18.82 -19.36
N GLN A 107 -8.55 -20.15 -19.39
CA GLN A 107 -8.77 -21.00 -18.23
C GLN A 107 -7.50 -21.74 -17.85
N ARG A 108 -7.29 -21.98 -16.54
CA ARG A 108 -6.11 -22.67 -16.03
C ARG A 108 -6.35 -23.29 -14.65
N ILE A 109 -5.50 -24.23 -14.30
CA ILE A 109 -5.32 -24.67 -12.90
C ILE A 109 -4.26 -23.77 -12.26
N THR A 110 -4.53 -23.32 -11.05
CA THR A 110 -3.64 -22.52 -10.22
C THR A 110 -3.66 -23.08 -8.78
N ASP A 111 -2.88 -22.50 -7.89
CA ASP A 111 -2.78 -22.90 -6.50
C ASP A 111 -3.62 -22.02 -5.54
N SER A 112 -4.25 -20.97 -6.06
CA SER A 112 -5.05 -20.05 -5.26
C SER A 112 -5.98 -19.21 -6.12
N TYR A 113 -7.06 -18.73 -5.52
CA TYR A 113 -7.94 -17.70 -6.07
C TYR A 113 -8.46 -16.81 -4.97
N LYS A 114 -8.47 -15.51 -5.22
CA LYS A 114 -8.99 -14.52 -4.29
C LYS A 114 -9.85 -13.52 -5.05
N VAL A 115 -11.05 -13.32 -4.55
CA VAL A 115 -11.91 -12.20 -4.96
C VAL A 115 -11.37 -10.95 -4.28
N ASP A 116 -11.25 -9.83 -5.00
CA ASP A 116 -10.86 -8.57 -4.39
C ASP A 116 -11.95 -8.03 -3.45
N SER A 117 -11.63 -7.00 -2.68
CA SER A 117 -12.57 -6.48 -1.68
C SER A 117 -13.84 -5.89 -2.29
N LEU A 118 -13.76 -5.35 -3.50
CA LEU A 118 -14.91 -4.81 -4.21
C LEU A 118 -15.84 -5.94 -4.67
N GLY A 119 -15.29 -6.96 -5.32
CA GLY A 119 -16.04 -8.15 -5.74
C GLY A 119 -16.60 -8.93 -4.55
N MET A 120 -15.85 -8.99 -3.41
CA MET A 120 -16.35 -9.63 -2.19
C MET A 120 -17.55 -8.87 -1.60
N ALA A 121 -17.51 -7.54 -1.59
CA ALA A 121 -18.65 -6.74 -1.16
C ALA A 121 -19.86 -6.92 -2.11
N GLU A 122 -19.64 -6.93 -3.42
CA GLU A 122 -20.70 -7.23 -4.41
C GLU A 122 -21.33 -8.60 -4.15
N LEU A 123 -20.51 -9.64 -3.92
CA LEU A 123 -20.96 -10.99 -3.61
C LEU A 123 -21.82 -11.04 -2.34
N LEU A 124 -21.36 -10.37 -1.27
CA LEU A 124 -22.04 -10.40 0.03
C LEU A 124 -23.31 -9.55 0.06
N ASP A 125 -23.30 -8.38 -0.61
CA ASP A 125 -24.45 -7.46 -0.62
C ASP A 125 -25.54 -7.88 -1.60
N SER A 126 -25.16 -8.39 -2.77
CA SER A 126 -26.07 -8.58 -3.92
C SER A 126 -25.98 -9.95 -4.57
N GLY A 127 -24.99 -10.77 -4.24
CA GLY A 127 -24.76 -12.07 -4.89
C GLY A 127 -25.98 -12.98 -4.83
N VAL A 128 -26.20 -13.73 -5.89
CA VAL A 128 -27.32 -14.69 -6.04
C VAL A 128 -26.78 -16.11 -5.93
N LEU A 129 -27.39 -16.93 -5.08
CA LEU A 129 -27.10 -18.36 -4.99
C LEU A 129 -27.76 -19.09 -6.17
N LEU A 130 -26.93 -19.68 -7.03
CA LEU A 130 -27.41 -20.47 -8.16
C LEU A 130 -27.60 -21.95 -7.83
N HIS A 131 -26.77 -22.49 -6.92
CA HIS A 131 -26.82 -23.89 -6.51
C HIS A 131 -26.16 -24.10 -5.13
N GLY A 132 -26.61 -25.12 -4.40
CA GLY A 132 -26.04 -25.55 -3.12
C GLY A 132 -26.59 -24.77 -1.93
N ASP A 133 -25.85 -24.79 -0.81
CA ASP A 133 -26.20 -24.12 0.43
C ASP A 133 -25.56 -22.74 0.50
N ASP A 134 -26.30 -21.75 1.00
CA ASP A 134 -25.73 -20.40 1.22
C ASP A 134 -24.79 -20.39 2.42
N ILE A 135 -23.54 -20.07 2.17
CA ILE A 135 -22.48 -20.01 3.19
C ILE A 135 -21.89 -18.61 3.36
N ARG A 136 -22.55 -17.55 2.86
CA ARG A 136 -22.08 -16.17 2.97
C ARG A 136 -21.97 -15.69 4.42
N ASP A 137 -22.74 -16.29 5.34
CA ASP A 137 -22.64 -16.05 6.79
C ASP A 137 -21.29 -16.41 7.41
N LYS A 138 -20.52 -17.27 6.72
CA LYS A 138 -19.15 -17.65 7.11
C LYS A 138 -18.07 -16.77 6.48
N MET A 139 -18.44 -15.89 5.56
CA MET A 139 -17.52 -14.99 4.87
C MET A 139 -17.41 -13.66 5.62
N ILE A 140 -16.23 -13.05 5.55
CA ILE A 140 -15.98 -11.78 6.23
C ILE A 140 -16.21 -10.64 5.24
N TYR A 141 -17.05 -9.68 5.63
CA TYR A 141 -17.23 -8.45 4.84
C TYR A 141 -15.91 -7.67 4.79
N PRO A 142 -15.50 -7.19 3.61
CA PRO A 142 -14.22 -6.50 3.46
C PRO A 142 -14.17 -5.20 4.27
N LEU A 143 -13.00 -4.92 4.82
CA LEU A 143 -12.75 -3.69 5.55
C LEU A 143 -12.69 -2.51 4.59
N TYR A 144 -13.09 -1.33 5.05
CA TYR A 144 -13.01 -0.11 4.25
C TYR A 144 -11.56 0.19 3.79
N ALA A 145 -10.58 -0.10 4.65
CA ALA A 145 -9.16 -0.03 4.29
C ALA A 145 -8.79 -0.92 3.08
N GLN A 146 -9.31 -2.15 3.04
CA GLN A 146 -9.07 -3.07 1.92
C GLN A 146 -9.70 -2.56 0.62
N MET A 147 -10.91 -1.99 0.70
CA MET A 147 -11.55 -1.36 -0.46
C MET A 147 -10.71 -0.18 -0.98
N ARG A 148 -10.17 0.66 -0.09
CA ARG A 148 -9.26 1.76 -0.46
C ARG A 148 -8.02 1.24 -1.18
N ASP A 149 -7.39 0.18 -0.66
CA ASP A 149 -6.20 -0.43 -1.27
C ASP A 149 -6.50 -0.98 -2.68
N ASP A 150 -7.63 -1.65 -2.85
CA ASP A 150 -8.03 -2.18 -4.15
C ASP A 150 -8.38 -1.07 -5.14
N ILE A 151 -9.08 -0.02 -4.70
CA ILE A 151 -9.33 1.16 -5.52
C ILE A 151 -8.01 1.83 -5.95
N ALA A 152 -7.07 2.02 -5.03
CA ALA A 152 -5.77 2.61 -5.35
C ALA A 152 -5.01 1.76 -6.38
N ARG A 153 -5.03 0.43 -6.26
CA ARG A 153 -4.43 -0.50 -7.22
C ARG A 153 -5.09 -0.41 -8.59
N HIS A 154 -6.43 -0.33 -8.66
CA HIS A 154 -7.17 -0.15 -9.92
C HIS A 154 -6.84 1.20 -10.58
N VAL A 155 -6.73 2.28 -9.81
CA VAL A 155 -6.32 3.59 -10.32
C VAL A 155 -4.90 3.54 -10.91
N GLN A 156 -3.96 2.87 -10.24
CA GLN A 156 -2.61 2.69 -10.78
C GLN A 156 -2.61 1.86 -12.07
N ALA A 157 -3.44 0.82 -12.15
CA ALA A 157 -3.61 0.06 -13.40
C ALA A 157 -4.21 0.94 -14.51
N ALA A 158 -5.21 1.76 -14.21
CA ALA A 158 -5.77 2.72 -15.15
C ALA A 158 -4.72 3.73 -15.65
N ARG A 159 -3.88 4.26 -14.79
CA ARG A 159 -2.78 5.16 -15.16
C ARG A 159 -1.79 4.48 -16.11
N LYS A 160 -1.44 3.23 -15.85
CA LYS A 160 -0.45 2.47 -16.62
C LYS A 160 -0.99 1.98 -17.97
N HIS A 161 -2.26 1.58 -18.01
CA HIS A 161 -2.86 0.89 -19.16
C HIS A 161 -4.06 1.65 -19.75
N GLY A 162 -4.26 2.90 -19.37
CA GLY A 162 -5.44 3.68 -19.59
C GLY A 162 -5.64 4.20 -20.99
N VAL A 163 -5.99 3.30 -21.91
CA VAL A 163 -6.48 3.66 -23.26
C VAL A 163 -7.87 3.09 -23.53
N VAL A 164 -8.51 2.50 -22.52
CA VAL A 164 -9.83 1.89 -22.63
C VAL A 164 -10.87 2.69 -21.84
N VAL A 165 -11.96 3.06 -22.49
CA VAL A 165 -13.06 3.87 -21.90
C VAL A 165 -13.65 3.28 -20.62
N GLY A 166 -13.57 1.96 -20.42
CA GLY A 166 -14.05 1.30 -19.21
C GLY A 166 -13.44 1.82 -17.93
N TRP A 167 -12.19 2.32 -17.97
CA TRP A 167 -11.51 2.92 -16.82
C TRP A 167 -12.22 4.15 -16.25
N LEU A 168 -12.96 4.91 -17.08
CA LEU A 168 -13.74 6.04 -16.58
C LEU A 168 -14.83 5.58 -15.60
N LEU A 169 -15.51 4.48 -15.92
CA LEU A 169 -16.55 3.92 -15.07
C LEU A 169 -15.97 3.28 -13.81
N ASP A 170 -14.80 2.65 -13.91
CA ASP A 170 -14.10 2.07 -12.75
C ASP A 170 -13.62 3.15 -11.78
N ILE A 171 -13.08 4.26 -12.28
CA ILE A 171 -12.71 5.41 -11.46
C ILE A 171 -13.94 6.04 -10.81
N ALA A 172 -15.03 6.24 -11.55
CA ALA A 172 -16.28 6.76 -10.99
C ALA A 172 -16.83 5.88 -9.86
N ARG A 173 -16.81 4.55 -10.06
CA ARG A 173 -17.20 3.57 -9.03
C ARG A 173 -16.29 3.65 -7.81
N GLY A 174 -14.98 3.79 -8.02
CA GLY A 174 -14.02 3.99 -6.95
C GLY A 174 -14.32 5.24 -6.11
N ILE A 175 -14.60 6.39 -6.75
CA ILE A 175 -14.97 7.63 -6.05
C ILE A 175 -16.26 7.44 -5.24
N TYR A 176 -17.28 6.80 -5.83
CA TYR A 176 -18.52 6.50 -5.11
C TYR A 176 -18.25 5.66 -3.86
N THR A 177 -17.45 4.60 -4.00
CA THR A 177 -17.11 3.69 -2.90
C THR A 177 -16.32 4.40 -1.81
N LEU A 178 -15.35 5.25 -2.17
CA LEU A 178 -14.62 6.07 -1.19
C LEU A 178 -15.55 6.98 -0.39
N ARG A 179 -16.53 7.62 -1.04
CA ARG A 179 -17.46 8.54 -0.38
C ARG A 179 -18.51 7.86 0.47
N THR A 180 -18.97 6.68 0.07
CA THR A 180 -20.15 6.04 0.68
C THR A 180 -19.83 4.78 1.47
N GLY A 181 -18.70 4.11 1.18
CA GLY A 181 -18.38 2.78 1.68
C GLY A 181 -19.21 1.67 1.02
N LYS A 182 -19.98 1.99 -0.05
CA LYS A 182 -20.86 1.05 -0.76
C LYS A 182 -20.41 0.89 -2.20
N ILE A 183 -20.85 -0.19 -2.85
CA ILE A 183 -20.57 -0.47 -4.25
C ILE A 183 -21.86 -0.34 -5.05
N ILE A 184 -21.75 0.20 -6.26
CA ILE A 184 -22.85 0.31 -7.24
C ILE A 184 -22.39 -0.18 -8.61
N ALA A 185 -23.36 -0.38 -9.50
CA ALA A 185 -23.10 -0.73 -10.90
C ALA A 185 -22.25 0.33 -11.61
N LYS A 186 -21.38 -0.10 -12.55
CA LYS A 186 -20.47 0.81 -13.27
C LYS A 186 -21.20 1.92 -14.02
N THR A 187 -22.32 1.59 -14.69
CA THR A 187 -23.14 2.60 -15.40
C THR A 187 -23.71 3.62 -14.43
N ALA A 188 -24.30 3.17 -13.32
CA ALA A 188 -24.83 4.06 -12.29
C ALA A 188 -23.74 4.93 -11.65
N ALA A 189 -22.54 4.40 -11.47
CA ALA A 189 -21.40 5.17 -10.97
C ALA A 189 -21.00 6.31 -11.92
N GLY A 190 -20.97 6.02 -13.23
CA GLY A 190 -20.71 7.07 -14.24
C GLY A 190 -21.77 8.17 -14.24
N GLU A 191 -23.05 7.79 -14.17
CA GLU A 191 -24.17 8.76 -14.08
C GLU A 191 -24.07 9.61 -12.80
N TRP A 192 -23.83 8.96 -11.66
CA TRP A 192 -23.64 9.65 -10.40
C TRP A 192 -22.45 10.62 -10.43
N ALA A 193 -21.34 10.23 -11.07
CA ALA A 193 -20.17 11.09 -11.20
C ALA A 193 -20.47 12.34 -12.06
N LEU A 194 -21.29 12.21 -13.13
CA LEU A 194 -21.76 13.33 -13.93
C LEU A 194 -22.66 14.27 -13.11
N GLU A 195 -23.65 13.73 -12.40
CA GLU A 195 -24.58 14.49 -11.55
C GLU A 195 -23.85 15.29 -10.46
N ASN A 196 -22.75 14.75 -9.97
CA ASN A 196 -21.93 15.38 -8.93
C ASN A 196 -20.77 16.24 -9.47
N ASN A 197 -20.71 16.48 -10.79
CA ASN A 197 -19.68 17.27 -11.45
C ASN A 197 -18.24 16.80 -11.17
N LEU A 198 -18.03 15.50 -11.09
CA LEU A 198 -16.73 14.89 -10.77
C LEU A 198 -15.93 14.51 -12.02
N CYS A 199 -16.55 14.58 -13.20
CA CYS A 199 -15.91 14.17 -14.45
C CYS A 199 -15.12 15.34 -15.07
N PRO A 200 -13.78 15.23 -15.22
CA PRO A 200 -12.98 16.27 -15.91
C PRO A 200 -13.35 16.44 -17.38
N ASP A 201 -13.99 15.42 -17.95
CA ASP A 201 -14.51 15.42 -19.31
C ASP A 201 -15.90 14.76 -19.29
N ALA A 202 -16.93 15.59 -19.11
CA ALA A 202 -18.33 15.13 -19.04
C ALA A 202 -18.79 14.49 -20.34
N ASP A 203 -18.37 15.01 -21.51
CA ASP A 203 -18.73 14.48 -22.82
C ASP A 203 -18.17 13.08 -23.02
N ALA A 204 -16.91 12.85 -22.62
CA ALA A 204 -16.30 11.52 -22.70
C ALA A 204 -17.03 10.51 -21.81
N MET A 205 -17.39 10.88 -20.58
CA MET A 205 -18.17 10.05 -19.68
C MET A 205 -19.57 9.76 -20.24
N GLN A 206 -20.26 10.76 -20.72
CA GLN A 206 -21.61 10.61 -21.29
C GLN A 206 -21.62 9.67 -22.49
N LYS A 207 -20.65 9.84 -23.40
CA LYS A 207 -20.45 8.91 -24.54
C LYS A 207 -20.16 7.48 -24.06
N THR A 208 -19.34 7.31 -23.05
CA THR A 208 -19.02 5.99 -22.49
C THR A 208 -20.26 5.31 -21.93
N ILE A 209 -21.09 6.02 -21.16
CA ILE A 209 -22.36 5.51 -20.62
C ILE A 209 -23.32 5.14 -21.75
N GLN A 210 -23.49 6.04 -22.74
CA GLN A 210 -24.37 5.78 -23.87
C GLN A 210 -23.94 4.55 -24.66
N CYS A 211 -22.67 4.43 -25.00
CA CYS A 211 -22.13 3.28 -25.71
C CYS A 211 -22.33 1.97 -24.94
N ARG A 212 -22.18 2.01 -23.61
CA ARG A 212 -22.43 0.84 -22.76
C ARG A 212 -23.92 0.48 -22.72
N LYS A 213 -24.84 1.45 -22.60
CA LYS A 213 -26.29 1.22 -22.58
C LYS A 213 -26.84 0.67 -23.91
N GLU A 214 -26.34 1.18 -25.01
CA GLU A 214 -26.81 0.79 -26.35
C GLU A 214 -26.22 -0.54 -26.83
N ALA A 215 -25.36 -1.20 -26.03
CA ALA A 215 -24.64 -2.41 -26.37
C ALA A 215 -23.92 -2.34 -27.73
N HIS A 216 -23.61 -1.15 -28.19
CA HIS A 216 -22.86 -0.95 -29.41
C HIS A 216 -21.44 -1.41 -29.20
N PHE A 217 -20.99 -2.36 -30.03
CA PHE A 217 -19.57 -2.64 -30.17
C PHE A 217 -18.91 -1.37 -30.72
N MET A 218 -18.40 -0.53 -29.84
CA MET A 218 -17.53 0.54 -30.28
C MET A 218 -16.33 -0.11 -30.98
N LYS A 219 -16.16 0.20 -32.26
CA LYS A 219 -14.92 -0.17 -32.99
C LYS A 219 -13.69 0.41 -32.31
N GLU A 220 -13.85 1.48 -31.52
CA GLU A 220 -12.81 2.14 -30.76
C GLU A 220 -13.23 2.25 -29.29
N LYS A 221 -12.87 1.21 -28.51
CA LYS A 221 -12.92 1.30 -27.03
C LYS A 221 -11.75 2.12 -26.46
N SER A 222 -11.00 2.82 -27.31
CA SER A 222 -9.87 3.64 -26.92
C SER A 222 -10.29 5.10 -26.65
N ILE A 223 -9.65 5.70 -25.66
CA ILE A 223 -9.83 7.08 -25.28
C ILE A 223 -8.44 7.72 -25.14
N ASP A 224 -8.38 9.05 -25.26
CA ASP A 224 -7.16 9.78 -24.95
C ASP A 224 -6.77 9.54 -23.49
N ASN A 225 -5.56 8.99 -23.29
CA ASN A 225 -5.03 8.68 -21.97
C ASN A 225 -5.03 9.92 -21.05
N SER A 226 -4.91 11.13 -21.59
CA SER A 226 -4.93 12.35 -20.80
C SER A 226 -6.24 12.54 -20.03
N ILE A 227 -7.36 12.06 -20.55
CA ILE A 227 -8.67 12.11 -19.89
C ILE A 227 -8.67 11.18 -18.68
N ILE A 228 -8.13 9.96 -18.85
CA ILE A 228 -8.02 8.99 -17.75
C ILE A 228 -7.07 9.51 -16.68
N GLN A 229 -5.92 10.10 -17.05
CA GLN A 229 -4.99 10.69 -16.10
C GLN A 229 -5.66 11.80 -15.26
N ARG A 230 -6.38 12.74 -15.90
CA ARG A 230 -7.10 13.79 -15.18
C ARG A 230 -8.18 13.25 -14.25
N PHE A 231 -8.88 12.18 -14.67
CA PHE A 231 -9.90 11.57 -13.78
C PHE A 231 -9.27 10.78 -12.65
N ALA A 232 -8.11 10.16 -12.88
CA ALA A 232 -7.31 9.56 -11.84
C ALA A 232 -6.78 10.61 -10.83
N ASP A 233 -6.50 11.84 -11.24
CA ASP A 233 -6.15 12.93 -10.31
C ASP A 233 -7.34 13.32 -9.42
N VAL A 234 -8.57 13.27 -9.95
CA VAL A 234 -9.77 13.51 -9.14
C VAL A 234 -9.93 12.46 -8.04
N ILE A 235 -9.76 11.17 -8.35
CA ILE A 235 -9.88 10.13 -7.33
C ILE A 235 -8.72 10.18 -6.33
N ASP A 236 -7.52 10.58 -6.74
CA ASP A 236 -6.41 10.78 -5.80
C ASP A 236 -6.75 11.88 -4.76
N ALA A 237 -7.45 12.96 -5.20
CA ALA A 237 -7.96 13.95 -4.26
C ALA A 237 -9.05 13.40 -3.33
N GLU A 238 -9.88 12.44 -3.80
CA GLU A 238 -10.92 11.83 -2.97
C GLU A 238 -10.35 10.94 -1.85
N PHE A 239 -9.17 10.36 -2.01
CA PHE A 239 -8.50 9.69 -0.89
C PHE A 239 -8.25 10.66 0.27
N ALA A 240 -7.81 11.89 -0.03
CA ALA A 240 -7.62 12.92 0.98
C ALA A 240 -8.96 13.42 1.56
N ASN A 241 -9.96 13.64 0.72
CA ASN A 241 -11.29 14.12 1.12
C ASN A 241 -12.05 13.11 2.00
N THR A 242 -11.75 11.82 1.86
CA THR A 242 -12.38 10.73 2.63
C THR A 242 -11.48 10.21 3.75
N ALA A 243 -10.40 10.91 4.10
CA ALA A 243 -9.47 10.52 5.17
C ALA A 243 -10.14 10.44 6.54
N GLU A 244 -11.14 11.30 6.82
CA GLU A 244 -11.89 11.25 8.08
C GLU A 244 -12.69 9.95 8.20
N ARG A 245 -13.41 9.55 7.15
CA ARG A 245 -14.12 8.26 7.10
C ARG A 245 -13.15 7.09 7.32
N PHE A 246 -11.97 7.19 6.74
CA PHE A 246 -10.93 6.17 6.93
C PHE A 246 -10.49 6.11 8.40
N ALA A 247 -10.18 7.25 9.03
CA ALA A 247 -9.81 7.30 10.43
C ALA A 247 -10.93 6.76 11.34
N GLN A 248 -12.20 7.12 11.07
CA GLN A 248 -13.36 6.60 11.82
C GLN A 248 -13.48 5.08 11.71
N SER A 249 -13.29 4.52 10.52
CA SER A 249 -13.34 3.07 10.33
C SER A 249 -12.22 2.34 11.08
N GLU A 250 -11.04 2.94 11.15
CA GLU A 250 -9.88 2.37 11.87
C GLU A 250 -10.04 2.47 13.40
N LEU A 251 -10.61 3.57 13.91
CA LEU A 251 -10.98 3.69 15.33
C LEU A 251 -11.98 2.61 15.73
N GLN A 252 -12.98 2.36 14.88
CA GLN A 252 -13.95 1.28 15.10
C GLN A 252 -13.27 -0.09 15.14
N ARG A 253 -12.33 -0.37 14.22
CA ARG A 253 -11.54 -1.63 14.21
C ARG A 253 -10.73 -1.82 15.50
N MET A 254 -10.17 -0.75 16.04
CA MET A 254 -9.42 -0.77 17.30
C MET A 254 -10.32 -0.75 18.54
N ASN A 255 -11.64 -0.67 18.35
CA ASN A 255 -12.63 -0.52 19.43
C ASN A 255 -12.35 0.70 20.34
N ILE A 256 -11.97 1.82 19.75
CA ILE A 256 -11.68 3.08 20.42
C ILE A 256 -12.90 4.01 20.34
N ALA A 257 -13.48 4.31 21.49
CA ALA A 257 -14.53 5.33 21.61
C ALA A 257 -13.91 6.74 21.64
N TYR A 258 -14.58 7.70 21.01
CA TYR A 258 -14.14 9.09 20.95
C TYR A 258 -15.33 10.05 20.86
N ASP A 259 -15.14 11.29 21.27
CA ASP A 259 -16.14 12.35 21.17
C ASP A 259 -15.93 13.21 19.94
N THR A 260 -14.68 13.59 19.67
CA THR A 260 -14.32 14.41 18.51
C THR A 260 -13.03 13.95 17.84
N LEU A 261 -13.00 14.12 16.53
CA LEU A 261 -11.85 13.82 15.67
C LEU A 261 -11.42 15.11 14.96
N SER A 262 -10.17 15.52 15.17
CA SER A 262 -9.64 16.77 14.61
C SER A 262 -8.41 16.48 13.75
N LEU A 263 -8.43 16.93 12.50
CA LEU A 263 -7.31 16.75 11.58
C LEU A 263 -6.13 17.64 12.00
N ILE A 264 -4.97 17.05 12.25
CA ILE A 264 -3.71 17.75 12.49
C ILE A 264 -2.98 17.96 11.15
N ARG A 265 -2.89 16.91 10.34
CA ARG A 265 -2.17 16.94 9.06
C ARG A 265 -2.74 15.88 8.10
N ASN A 266 -2.79 16.23 6.81
CA ASN A 266 -3.07 15.25 5.74
C ASN A 266 -2.14 15.56 4.57
N LYS A 267 -1.17 14.70 4.33
CA LYS A 267 -0.16 14.90 3.29
C LYS A 267 0.41 13.57 2.80
N ASP A 268 0.61 13.46 1.49
CA ASP A 268 1.30 12.34 0.82
C ASP A 268 0.68 10.94 1.08
N GLY A 269 -0.61 10.88 1.48
CA GLY A 269 -1.29 9.64 1.83
C GLY A 269 -1.10 9.23 3.29
N VAL A 270 -0.68 10.17 4.14
CA VAL A 270 -0.63 10.02 5.59
C VAL A 270 -1.51 11.08 6.23
N SER A 271 -2.51 10.67 7.01
CA SER A 271 -3.34 11.58 7.80
C SER A 271 -3.08 11.39 9.29
N VAL A 272 -2.96 12.49 9.99
CA VAL A 272 -2.71 12.54 11.45
C VAL A 272 -3.89 13.25 12.09
N TRP A 273 -4.48 12.61 13.08
CA TRP A 273 -5.70 13.05 13.75
C TRP A 273 -5.51 13.13 15.25
N ARG A 274 -6.06 14.17 15.88
CA ARG A 274 -6.28 14.17 17.33
C ARG A 274 -7.63 13.57 17.62
N VAL A 275 -7.63 12.57 18.47
CA VAL A 275 -8.80 11.81 18.91
C VAL A 275 -9.07 12.19 20.35
N ASN A 276 -10.15 12.94 20.61
CA ASN A 276 -10.53 13.40 21.94
C ASN A 276 -11.61 12.52 22.54
N SER A 277 -11.52 12.25 23.83
CA SER A 277 -12.53 11.56 24.63
C SER A 277 -12.57 12.13 26.03
N ASP A 278 -13.57 11.74 26.83
CA ASP A 278 -13.67 12.10 28.26
C ASP A 278 -12.40 11.78 29.06
N ASN A 279 -11.60 10.81 28.61
CA ASN A 279 -10.37 10.37 29.28
C ASN A 279 -9.12 11.11 28.81
N GLY A 280 -9.24 12.13 27.96
CA GLY A 280 -8.14 12.89 27.39
C GLY A 280 -8.04 12.73 25.88
N SER A 281 -6.85 13.05 25.33
CA SER A 281 -6.61 12.95 23.88
C SER A 281 -5.47 12.00 23.56
N VAL A 282 -5.56 11.41 22.38
CA VAL A 282 -4.51 10.61 21.74
C VAL A 282 -4.31 11.06 20.30
N VAL A 283 -3.19 10.70 19.69
CA VAL A 283 -2.91 10.98 18.27
C VAL A 283 -2.98 9.70 17.47
N MET A 284 -3.75 9.73 16.39
CA MET A 284 -3.87 8.63 15.44
C MET A 284 -3.19 8.97 14.14
N LYS A 285 -2.42 8.05 13.59
CA LYS A 285 -1.79 8.15 12.28
C LYS A 285 -2.34 7.06 11.36
N CYS A 286 -2.87 7.45 10.19
CA CYS A 286 -3.44 6.54 9.19
C CYS A 286 -2.64 6.60 7.90
N PHE A 287 -2.48 5.45 7.24
CA PHE A 287 -1.66 5.27 6.05
C PHE A 287 -2.48 4.73 4.88
N ASP A 288 -2.79 5.57 3.92
CA ASP A 288 -3.39 5.15 2.65
C ASP A 288 -2.41 4.33 1.80
N LYS A 289 -1.13 4.71 1.82
CA LYS A 289 -0.10 4.02 1.04
C LYS A 289 0.56 2.92 1.84
N GLN A 290 0.63 1.74 1.25
CA GLN A 290 1.23 0.56 1.87
C GLN A 290 2.69 0.77 2.27
N GLU A 291 3.45 1.54 1.51
CA GLU A 291 4.86 1.83 1.78
C GLU A 291 5.11 2.53 3.11
N TYR A 292 4.14 3.31 3.62
CA TYR A 292 4.27 4.00 4.90
C TYR A 292 3.81 3.15 6.10
N ARG A 293 3.08 2.06 5.87
CA ARG A 293 2.58 1.16 6.94
C ARG A 293 3.71 0.45 7.69
N ARG A 294 4.92 0.42 7.11
CA ARG A 294 6.13 -0.09 7.80
C ARG A 294 6.41 0.61 9.13
N GLU A 295 5.97 1.86 9.29
CA GLU A 295 6.15 2.60 10.54
C GLU A 295 5.48 1.89 11.73
N ILE A 296 4.36 1.22 11.52
CA ILE A 296 3.65 0.43 12.55
C ILE A 296 4.56 -0.70 13.06
N ALA A 297 5.13 -1.47 12.14
CA ALA A 297 6.06 -2.55 12.49
C ALA A 297 7.34 -2.01 13.16
N ASN A 298 7.81 -0.84 12.73
CA ASN A 298 8.99 -0.20 13.30
C ASN A 298 8.78 0.23 14.76
N TYR A 299 7.60 0.76 15.12
CA TYR A 299 7.25 1.03 16.52
C TYR A 299 7.26 -0.24 17.37
N GLN A 300 6.65 -1.32 16.87
CA GLN A 300 6.62 -2.61 17.57
C GLN A 300 8.02 -3.18 17.75
N LEU A 301 8.87 -3.10 16.73
CA LEU A 301 10.26 -3.52 16.78
C LEU A 301 11.04 -2.76 17.85
N LEU A 302 11.01 -1.43 17.83
CA LEU A 302 11.72 -0.61 18.80
C LEU A 302 11.28 -0.92 20.24
N LYS A 303 9.98 -1.07 20.45
CA LYS A 303 9.43 -1.49 21.75
C LYS A 303 9.94 -2.85 22.19
N SER A 304 10.00 -3.84 21.28
CA SER A 304 10.50 -5.20 21.56
C SER A 304 11.99 -5.21 21.90
N LEU A 305 12.76 -4.28 21.35
CA LEU A 305 14.18 -4.10 21.60
C LEU A 305 14.47 -3.21 22.82
N GLY A 306 13.45 -2.69 23.51
CA GLY A 306 13.60 -1.81 24.66
C GLY A 306 14.17 -0.43 24.31
N VAL A 307 14.04 0.01 23.06
CA VAL A 307 14.38 1.37 22.65
C VAL A 307 13.23 2.30 23.06
N PRO A 308 13.49 3.42 23.78
CA PRO A 308 12.44 4.33 24.20
C PRO A 308 11.70 4.96 23.01
N THR A 309 10.37 4.90 23.03
CA THR A 309 9.47 5.52 22.05
C THR A 309 8.38 6.30 22.75
N LEU A 310 7.64 7.12 22.02
CA LEU A 310 6.33 7.57 22.47
C LEU A 310 5.45 6.35 22.76
N GLU A 311 4.48 6.49 23.66
CA GLU A 311 3.59 5.39 24.01
C GLU A 311 2.78 4.96 22.79
N PHE A 312 2.95 3.72 22.39
CA PHE A 312 2.23 3.08 21.29
C PHE A 312 1.07 2.27 21.87
N ILE A 313 -0.16 2.77 21.68
CA ILE A 313 -1.35 2.36 22.43
C ILE A 313 -2.08 1.23 21.72
N ALA A 314 -2.43 1.43 20.45
CA ALA A 314 -3.18 0.48 19.64
C ALA A 314 -2.81 0.61 18.16
N HIS A 315 -3.07 -0.42 17.38
CA HIS A 315 -2.83 -0.39 15.93
C HIS A 315 -3.71 -1.36 15.17
N THR A 316 -3.82 -1.10 13.86
CA THR A 316 -4.27 -2.04 12.85
C THR A 316 -3.10 -2.32 11.88
N ASP A 317 -3.37 -2.86 10.71
CA ASP A 317 -2.40 -3.03 9.63
C ASP A 317 -2.13 -1.74 8.81
N CYS A 318 -2.95 -0.70 9.00
CA CYS A 318 -2.85 0.56 8.23
C CYS A 318 -2.98 1.83 9.09
N SER A 319 -3.05 1.71 10.41
CA SER A 319 -3.11 2.84 11.33
C SER A 319 -2.58 2.49 12.71
N PHE A 320 -2.19 3.49 13.48
CA PHE A 320 -1.87 3.33 14.89
C PHE A 320 -2.26 4.54 15.72
N ILE A 321 -2.35 4.33 17.03
CA ILE A 321 -2.62 5.35 18.04
C ILE A 321 -1.43 5.44 18.98
N MET A 322 -1.00 6.68 19.26
CA MET A 322 0.04 7.01 20.21
C MET A 322 -0.39 8.11 21.17
N GLU A 323 0.39 8.32 22.23
CA GLU A 323 0.16 9.42 23.16
C GLU A 323 0.13 10.78 22.44
N ASP A 324 -0.75 11.68 22.91
CA ASP A 324 -0.76 13.06 22.43
C ASP A 324 0.34 13.86 23.12
N ILE A 325 1.36 14.25 22.37
CA ILE A 325 2.52 15.00 22.88
C ILE A 325 2.08 16.29 23.59
N GLU A 326 0.99 16.92 23.14
CA GLU A 326 0.49 18.16 23.74
C GLU A 326 0.08 17.98 25.21
N HIS A 327 -0.41 16.78 25.55
CA HIS A 327 -0.90 16.43 26.89
C HIS A 327 -0.03 15.39 27.61
N SER A 328 1.11 15.02 27.05
CA SER A 328 2.02 14.04 27.62
C SER A 328 3.11 14.68 28.47
N LYS A 329 3.99 13.85 29.05
CA LYS A 329 5.21 14.29 29.72
C LYS A 329 6.24 14.91 28.77
N TYR A 330 6.05 14.78 27.48
CA TYR A 330 6.90 15.33 26.44
C TYR A 330 6.34 16.64 25.87
N ARG A 331 7.20 17.38 25.21
CA ARG A 331 6.86 18.46 24.29
C ARG A 331 7.64 18.29 22.99
N LEU A 332 7.14 18.84 21.91
CA LEU A 332 7.93 18.95 20.68
C LEU A 332 9.18 19.79 20.93
N ALA A 333 10.28 19.36 20.34
CA ALA A 333 11.49 20.15 20.36
C ALA A 333 11.35 21.39 19.47
N THR A 334 12.13 22.39 19.81
CA THR A 334 12.32 23.60 19.00
C THR A 334 13.74 23.61 18.44
N GLU A 335 14.01 24.47 17.49
CA GLU A 335 15.37 24.66 16.96
C GLU A 335 16.38 25.01 18.06
N LYS A 336 15.95 25.69 19.14
CA LYS A 336 16.83 26.00 20.28
C LYS A 336 17.29 24.75 21.02
N ASP A 337 16.47 23.72 21.10
CA ASP A 337 16.83 22.47 21.79
C ASP A 337 17.98 21.75 21.08
N THR A 338 18.16 21.93 19.78
CA THR A 338 19.29 21.34 19.03
C THR A 338 20.63 22.02 19.37
N SER A 339 20.61 23.21 19.96
CA SER A 339 21.79 23.94 20.36
C SER A 339 22.17 23.72 21.84
N ASP A 340 21.31 23.04 22.61
CA ASP A 340 21.53 22.76 24.03
C ASP A 340 22.37 21.49 24.24
N PRO A 341 23.55 21.59 24.89
CA PRO A 341 24.39 20.43 25.19
C PRO A 341 23.71 19.36 26.03
N ASN A 342 22.80 19.72 26.94
CA ASN A 342 22.09 18.73 27.78
C ASN A 342 21.08 17.93 26.96
N THR A 343 20.39 18.56 26.02
CA THR A 343 19.51 17.88 25.08
C THR A 343 20.31 16.95 24.14
N ALA A 344 21.48 17.41 23.66
CA ALA A 344 22.37 16.61 22.84
C ALA A 344 22.86 15.33 23.55
N ILE A 345 23.16 15.39 24.84
CA ILE A 345 23.51 14.23 25.69
C ILE A 345 22.36 13.21 25.70
N LYS A 346 21.11 13.68 25.87
CA LYS A 346 19.93 12.78 25.89
C LYS A 346 19.69 12.12 24.56
N ILE A 347 19.88 12.87 23.45
CA ILE A 347 19.82 12.34 22.09
C ILE A 347 20.90 11.26 21.91
N ALA A 348 22.12 11.49 22.34
CA ALA A 348 23.21 10.52 22.26
C ALA A 348 22.89 9.21 23.00
N ARG A 349 22.27 9.29 24.18
CA ARG A 349 21.83 8.11 24.94
C ARG A 349 20.76 7.31 24.20
N TRP A 350 19.80 7.98 23.56
CA TRP A 350 18.78 7.34 22.76
C TRP A 350 19.40 6.58 21.57
N TYR A 351 20.27 7.23 20.80
CA TYR A 351 20.96 6.60 19.67
C TYR A 351 21.87 5.44 20.11
N LYS A 352 22.55 5.59 21.22
CA LYS A 352 23.35 4.51 21.78
C LYS A 352 22.52 3.27 22.11
N THR A 353 21.33 3.48 22.68
CA THR A 353 20.38 2.40 22.96
C THR A 353 19.88 1.76 21.67
N LEU A 354 19.49 2.56 20.67
CA LEU A 354 19.07 2.07 19.35
C LEU A 354 20.15 1.18 18.73
N HIS A 355 21.39 1.68 18.65
CA HIS A 355 22.48 0.98 17.99
C HIS A 355 22.93 -0.28 18.75
N GLN A 356 22.93 -0.26 20.06
CA GLN A 356 23.31 -1.42 20.86
C GLN A 356 22.26 -2.52 20.78
N ASN A 357 21.00 -2.18 20.99
CA ASN A 357 19.91 -3.15 21.04
C ASN A 357 19.48 -3.63 19.62
N GLY A 358 19.68 -2.79 18.61
CA GLY A 358 19.30 -3.08 17.23
C GLY A 358 20.32 -3.87 16.43
N ARG A 359 21.55 -4.06 16.92
CA ARG A 359 22.65 -4.66 16.15
C ARG A 359 22.35 -6.08 15.68
N ASP A 360 21.92 -6.94 16.57
CA ASP A 360 21.66 -8.34 16.21
C ASP A 360 20.48 -8.46 15.23
N TYR A 361 19.44 -7.65 15.44
CA TYR A 361 18.29 -7.63 14.54
C TYR A 361 18.69 -7.16 13.13
N ALA A 362 19.43 -6.06 13.01
CA ALA A 362 19.86 -5.51 11.73
C ALA A 362 20.74 -6.48 10.91
N ASN A 363 21.51 -7.33 11.57
CA ASN A 363 22.38 -8.30 10.89
C ASN A 363 21.68 -9.62 10.55
N THR A 364 20.49 -9.88 11.08
CA THR A 364 19.78 -11.16 10.89
C THR A 364 18.47 -11.01 10.09
N HIS A 365 17.98 -9.78 9.89
CA HIS A 365 16.71 -9.52 9.21
C HIS A 365 16.89 -8.60 7.99
N PRO A 366 16.12 -8.82 6.92
CA PRO A 366 16.08 -7.90 5.79
C PRO A 366 15.44 -6.57 6.23
N MET A 367 16.11 -5.48 5.95
CA MET A 367 15.63 -4.11 6.18
C MET A 367 16.15 -3.20 5.07
N PHE A 368 15.57 -2.02 4.96
CA PHE A 368 16.11 -0.98 4.12
C PHE A 368 17.55 -0.65 4.57
N ASP A 369 18.50 -0.66 3.62
CA ASP A 369 19.88 -0.28 3.81
C ASP A 369 20.26 0.71 2.70
N GLU A 370 20.69 1.90 3.06
CA GLU A 370 21.10 2.89 2.07
C GLU A 370 22.22 2.39 1.15
N CYS A 371 23.07 1.50 1.65
CA CYS A 371 24.13 0.90 0.85
C CYS A 371 23.62 0.10 -0.34
N ASP A 372 22.39 -0.45 -0.27
CA ASP A 372 21.78 -1.19 -1.39
C ASP A 372 21.48 -0.28 -2.60
N THR A 373 21.52 1.04 -2.42
CA THR A 373 21.33 2.01 -3.50
C THR A 373 22.59 2.21 -4.35
N ILE A 374 23.76 1.76 -3.91
CA ILE A 374 25.03 1.92 -4.61
C ILE A 374 25.19 0.81 -5.66
N THR A 375 24.57 1.00 -6.79
CA THR A 375 24.67 0.12 -7.96
C THR A 375 25.07 0.92 -9.21
N ALA A 376 25.71 0.29 -10.18
CA ALA A 376 26.06 0.94 -11.45
C ALA A 376 24.82 1.55 -12.13
N GLU A 377 23.67 0.86 -12.08
CA GLU A 377 22.41 1.36 -12.64
C GLU A 377 21.94 2.64 -11.94
N ASN A 378 21.95 2.65 -10.61
CA ASN A 378 21.52 3.81 -9.84
C ASN A 378 22.49 4.99 -9.99
N ILE A 379 23.79 4.76 -10.05
CA ILE A 379 24.79 5.78 -10.32
C ILE A 379 24.50 6.45 -11.68
N ASN A 380 24.22 5.69 -12.73
CA ASN A 380 23.85 6.25 -14.02
C ASN A 380 22.56 7.09 -13.95
N LYS A 381 21.52 6.59 -13.29
CA LYS A 381 20.29 7.37 -13.07
C LYS A 381 20.52 8.67 -12.31
N ILE A 382 21.41 8.66 -11.31
CA ILE A 382 21.78 9.85 -10.54
C ILE A 382 22.49 10.86 -11.43
N LYS A 383 23.48 10.42 -12.22
CA LYS A 383 24.24 11.25 -13.17
C LYS A 383 23.30 11.99 -14.12
N GLU A 384 22.39 11.25 -14.78
CA GLU A 384 21.38 11.80 -15.69
C GLU A 384 20.46 12.79 -14.98
N LYS A 385 19.88 12.40 -13.84
CA LYS A 385 18.91 13.22 -13.09
C LYS A 385 19.51 14.52 -12.57
N THR A 386 20.78 14.51 -12.20
CA THR A 386 21.47 15.68 -11.62
C THR A 386 22.26 16.50 -12.64
N GLY A 387 22.40 16.02 -13.88
CA GLY A 387 23.22 16.65 -14.91
C GLY A 387 24.71 16.76 -14.52
N THR A 388 25.22 15.80 -13.73
CA THR A 388 26.58 15.83 -13.17
C THR A 388 27.57 14.87 -13.85
N ASP A 389 27.21 14.31 -15.00
CA ASP A 389 28.00 13.31 -15.74
C ASP A 389 29.47 13.70 -15.95
N GLY A 390 29.74 14.99 -16.13
CA GLY A 390 31.07 15.50 -16.35
C GLY A 390 31.96 15.63 -15.09
N LEU A 391 31.46 15.24 -13.90
CA LEU A 391 32.28 15.34 -12.69
C LEU A 391 33.26 14.18 -12.55
N PRO A 392 34.55 14.43 -12.32
CA PRO A 392 35.58 13.40 -12.18
C PRO A 392 35.31 12.37 -11.08
N VAL A 393 34.54 12.75 -10.06
CA VAL A 393 34.18 11.88 -8.95
C VAL A 393 33.41 10.63 -9.42
N TRP A 394 32.59 10.75 -10.44
CA TRP A 394 31.85 9.61 -10.97
C TRP A 394 32.76 8.53 -11.54
N THR A 395 33.77 8.93 -12.34
CA THR A 395 34.79 8.01 -12.87
C THR A 395 35.51 7.31 -11.71
N LEU A 396 35.88 8.06 -10.68
CA LEU A 396 36.54 7.49 -9.50
C LEU A 396 35.66 6.46 -8.77
N ILE A 397 34.35 6.73 -8.62
CA ILE A 397 33.41 5.80 -8.00
C ILE A 397 33.23 4.57 -8.90
N GLU A 398 33.02 4.74 -10.18
CA GLU A 398 32.81 3.63 -11.14
C GLU A 398 34.01 2.70 -11.19
N ASP A 399 35.25 3.26 -11.27
CA ASP A 399 36.47 2.48 -11.28
C ASP A 399 36.74 1.70 -9.98
N ASN A 400 36.14 2.11 -8.88
CA ASN A 400 36.32 1.50 -7.57
C ASN A 400 35.01 0.90 -7.00
N LEU A 401 33.95 0.78 -7.79
CA LEU A 401 32.64 0.37 -7.31
C LEU A 401 32.67 -0.98 -6.57
N ASP A 402 33.35 -1.98 -7.13
CA ASP A 402 33.46 -3.29 -6.48
C ASP A 402 34.20 -3.23 -5.13
N LYS A 403 35.19 -2.35 -4.99
CA LYS A 403 35.91 -2.15 -3.73
C LYS A 403 35.01 -1.46 -2.70
N ILE A 404 34.24 -0.44 -3.12
CA ILE A 404 33.30 0.29 -2.28
C ILE A 404 32.21 -0.68 -1.78
N CYS A 405 31.58 -1.44 -2.68
CA CYS A 405 30.57 -2.43 -2.31
C CYS A 405 31.15 -3.51 -1.39
N SER A 406 32.37 -4.00 -1.67
CA SER A 406 33.05 -5.00 -0.82
C SER A 406 33.38 -4.44 0.57
N ALA A 407 33.79 -3.19 0.69
CA ALA A 407 34.02 -2.52 1.97
C ALA A 407 32.70 -2.32 2.72
N ALA A 408 31.67 -1.87 2.01
CA ALA A 408 30.34 -1.67 2.56
C ALA A 408 29.77 -2.96 3.20
N ILE A 409 29.88 -4.09 2.52
CA ILE A 409 29.35 -5.39 3.02
C ILE A 409 30.09 -5.87 4.26
N ARG A 410 31.38 -5.58 4.41
CA ARG A 410 32.22 -6.09 5.52
C ARG A 410 31.97 -5.38 6.84
N LEU A 411 31.50 -4.13 6.79
CA LEU A 411 31.27 -3.35 7.99
C LEU A 411 29.98 -3.82 8.70
N PRO A 412 29.99 -3.91 10.04
CA PRO A 412 28.81 -4.34 10.79
C PRO A 412 27.68 -3.32 10.65
N ARG A 413 26.44 -3.81 10.64
CA ARG A 413 25.23 -2.99 10.60
C ARG A 413 24.62 -2.87 11.98
N THR A 414 23.87 -1.79 12.17
CA THR A 414 22.95 -1.61 13.29
C THR A 414 21.63 -1.03 12.78
N LEU A 415 20.63 -0.88 13.64
CA LEU A 415 19.45 -0.09 13.31
C LEU A 415 19.83 1.38 13.16
N ASN A 416 19.33 2.03 12.12
CA ASN A 416 19.51 3.45 11.86
C ASN A 416 18.15 4.15 11.77
N TYR A 417 18.06 5.32 12.39
CA TYR A 417 16.85 6.15 12.36
C TYR A 417 16.69 6.88 11.02
N ASN A 418 17.76 7.37 10.44
CA ASN A 418 17.89 7.99 9.11
C ASN A 418 17.14 9.32 8.88
N ASP A 419 16.38 9.84 9.83
CA ASP A 419 15.52 11.03 9.63
C ASP A 419 15.56 12.03 10.79
N PHE A 420 16.78 12.36 11.27
CA PHE A 420 16.93 13.26 12.39
C PHE A 420 16.72 14.73 12.02
N TYR A 421 15.58 15.27 12.47
CA TYR A 421 15.25 16.69 12.49
C TYR A 421 14.63 17.07 13.83
N TYR A 422 14.75 18.32 14.24
CA TYR A 422 14.13 18.77 15.51
C TYR A 422 12.60 18.61 15.51
N THR A 423 11.96 18.63 14.35
CA THR A 423 10.53 18.39 14.19
C THR A 423 10.11 16.95 14.51
N ASN A 424 11.06 16.03 14.48
CA ASN A 424 10.90 14.63 14.84
C ASN A 424 11.48 14.30 16.23
N LEU A 425 11.77 15.33 17.04
CA LEU A 425 12.35 15.22 18.37
C LEU A 425 11.34 15.68 19.43
N VAL A 426 11.24 14.94 20.51
CA VAL A 426 10.55 15.36 21.73
C VAL A 426 11.50 15.40 22.91
N VAL A 427 11.27 16.37 23.79
CA VAL A 427 12.01 16.56 25.03
C VAL A 427 11.04 16.45 26.19
N ALA A 428 11.43 15.73 27.25
CA ALA A 428 10.62 15.64 28.47
C ALA A 428 10.49 17.02 29.11
N ARG A 429 9.28 17.34 29.61
CA ARG A 429 9.02 18.66 30.25
C ARG A 429 9.83 18.90 31.53
N ASP A 430 10.29 17.83 32.15
CA ASP A 430 11.20 17.83 33.30
C ASP A 430 12.67 17.72 32.92
N ASP A 431 12.99 17.84 31.65
CA ASP A 431 14.33 17.68 31.07
C ASP A 431 15.02 16.33 31.35
N SER A 432 14.29 15.29 31.75
CA SER A 432 14.90 14.00 32.10
C SER A 432 15.35 13.19 30.86
N SER A 433 14.70 13.35 29.72
CA SER A 433 14.96 12.57 28.51
C SER A 433 14.64 13.34 27.23
N ALA A 434 15.17 12.84 26.11
CA ALA A 434 14.77 13.22 24.77
C ALA A 434 14.72 11.95 23.91
N LEU A 435 13.78 11.89 22.98
CA LEU A 435 13.65 10.78 22.04
C LEU A 435 13.12 11.28 20.70
N VAL A 436 13.41 10.54 19.64
CA VAL A 436 12.86 10.81 18.32
C VAL A 436 11.59 10.00 18.10
N PHE A 437 10.75 10.43 17.17
CA PHE A 437 9.56 9.75 16.73
C PHE A 437 9.44 9.88 15.19
N ASP A 438 8.39 9.31 14.58
CA ASP A 438 8.25 9.18 13.13
C ASP A 438 9.29 8.20 12.52
N TYR A 439 9.06 6.91 12.73
CA TYR A 439 10.02 5.86 12.38
C TYR A 439 9.83 5.30 10.96
N ASN A 440 9.26 6.09 10.05
CA ASN A 440 9.01 5.64 8.67
C ASN A 440 10.31 5.25 7.94
N LEU A 441 11.43 5.95 8.21
CA LEU A 441 12.73 5.68 7.58
C LEU A 441 13.66 4.80 8.42
N LEU A 442 13.16 4.19 9.51
CA LEU A 442 13.96 3.24 10.27
C LEU A 442 14.45 2.10 9.35
N GLY A 443 15.73 1.87 9.34
CA GLY A 443 16.40 0.88 8.52
C GLY A 443 17.63 0.32 9.20
N LYS A 444 18.55 -0.20 8.42
CA LYS A 444 19.88 -0.60 8.88
C LYS A 444 20.97 0.18 8.16
N GLY A 445 22.10 0.38 8.83
CA GLY A 445 23.23 1.10 8.30
C GLY A 445 24.39 1.10 9.29
N TYR A 446 25.30 2.06 9.13
CA TYR A 446 26.44 2.25 10.03
C TYR A 446 26.05 3.11 11.22
N VAL A 447 26.70 2.89 12.34
CA VAL A 447 26.62 3.80 13.50
C VAL A 447 26.95 5.24 13.10
N TYR A 448 28.01 5.42 12.28
CA TYR A 448 28.44 6.73 11.83
C TYR A 448 27.40 7.47 10.98
N SER A 449 26.56 6.78 10.22
CA SER A 449 25.49 7.42 9.42
C SER A 449 24.56 8.26 10.29
N ASP A 450 24.06 7.69 11.38
CA ASP A 450 23.21 8.42 12.32
C ASP A 450 23.99 9.51 13.10
N ILE A 451 25.22 9.22 13.50
CA ILE A 451 26.09 10.22 14.17
C ILE A 451 26.27 11.44 13.27
N ARG A 452 26.60 11.23 12.00
CA ARG A 452 26.76 12.31 11.01
C ARG A 452 25.44 13.09 10.85
N ASN A 453 24.32 12.40 10.70
CA ASN A 453 23.00 13.02 10.55
C ASN A 453 22.66 13.92 11.74
N VAL A 454 22.84 13.42 12.96
CA VAL A 454 22.63 14.21 14.18
C VAL A 454 23.58 15.39 14.24
N CYS A 455 24.88 15.17 14.05
CA CYS A 455 25.90 16.25 14.14
C CYS A 455 25.67 17.35 13.09
N CYS A 456 25.18 17.02 11.90
CA CYS A 456 24.82 18.01 10.89
C CYS A 456 23.59 18.84 11.27
N SER A 457 22.70 18.29 12.11
CA SER A 457 21.44 18.92 12.51
C SER A 457 21.49 19.63 13.86
N LEU A 458 22.55 19.39 14.67
CA LEU A 458 22.75 20.11 15.92
C LEU A 458 23.19 21.56 15.67
N GLY A 459 22.56 22.50 16.40
CA GLY A 459 22.67 23.95 16.18
C GLY A 459 23.93 24.62 16.75
N SER A 460 24.75 23.92 17.57
CA SER A 460 25.96 24.48 18.16
C SER A 460 27.11 23.48 18.24
N ASP A 461 28.35 23.99 18.27
CA ASP A 461 29.54 23.14 18.43
C ASP A 461 29.61 22.51 19.81
N ASP A 462 29.12 23.20 20.86
CA ASP A 462 29.05 22.67 22.21
C ASP A 462 28.06 21.48 22.29
N ALA A 463 26.92 21.57 21.61
CA ALA A 463 25.97 20.46 21.52
C ALA A 463 26.57 19.27 20.76
N ARG A 464 27.26 19.51 19.61
CA ARG A 464 27.97 18.46 18.87
C ARG A 464 29.02 17.76 19.71
N LYS A 465 29.84 18.54 20.44
CA LYS A 465 30.85 18.00 21.32
C LYS A 465 30.25 17.20 22.48
N ALA A 466 29.18 17.69 23.08
CA ALA A 466 28.46 16.99 24.16
C ALA A 466 27.86 15.65 23.64
N PHE A 467 27.22 15.66 22.48
CA PHE A 467 26.69 14.45 21.83
C PHE A 467 27.79 13.42 21.61
N LEU A 468 28.90 13.80 20.96
CA LEU A 468 29.98 12.87 20.63
C LEU A 468 30.66 12.32 21.90
N THR A 469 30.83 13.17 22.93
CA THR A 469 31.41 12.74 24.21
C THR A 469 30.55 11.71 24.93
N GLU A 470 29.23 11.93 24.97
CA GLU A 470 28.28 11.00 25.62
C GLU A 470 28.10 9.73 24.78
N TYR A 471 28.04 9.84 23.47
CA TYR A 471 27.94 8.68 22.59
C TYR A 471 29.14 7.75 22.75
N GLY A 472 30.34 8.33 22.77
CA GLY A 472 31.61 7.62 22.95
C GLY A 472 32.19 7.11 21.63
N ASN A 473 32.93 5.99 21.71
CA ASN A 473 33.65 5.46 20.54
C ASN A 473 32.72 4.80 19.53
N TYR A 474 33.03 5.00 18.26
CA TYR A 474 32.48 4.30 17.10
C TYR A 474 33.62 3.91 16.15
N ASP A 475 33.34 3.04 15.17
CA ASP A 475 34.34 2.60 14.21
C ASP A 475 34.57 3.69 13.14
N GLU A 476 35.72 4.36 13.19
CA GLU A 476 36.06 5.42 12.23
C GLU A 476 36.23 4.89 10.78
N SER A 477 36.42 3.59 10.60
CA SER A 477 36.47 3.01 9.25
C SER A 477 35.13 3.10 8.53
N GLU A 478 34.02 3.20 9.26
CA GLU A 478 32.66 3.42 8.71
C GLU A 478 32.58 4.76 7.96
N LYS A 479 33.33 5.77 8.41
CA LYS A 479 33.25 7.14 7.89
C LYS A 479 33.53 7.21 6.38
N LEU A 480 34.58 6.55 5.91
CA LEU A 480 34.94 6.58 4.48
C LEU A 480 33.85 5.98 3.59
N VAL A 481 33.25 4.90 4.07
CA VAL A 481 32.17 4.25 3.30
C VAL A 481 30.89 5.04 3.37
N ASP A 482 30.54 5.54 4.57
CA ASP A 482 29.34 6.34 4.78
C ASP A 482 29.37 7.66 3.99
N ASP A 483 30.51 8.32 3.87
CA ASP A 483 30.64 9.55 3.08
C ASP A 483 30.26 9.30 1.61
N VAL A 484 30.69 8.16 1.03
CA VAL A 484 30.32 7.76 -0.34
C VAL A 484 28.83 7.40 -0.43
N VAL A 485 28.31 6.62 0.53
CA VAL A 485 26.91 6.21 0.59
C VAL A 485 26.01 7.44 0.69
N ASN A 486 26.28 8.32 1.65
CA ASN A 486 25.50 9.53 1.85
C ASN A 486 25.53 10.44 0.61
N TRP A 487 26.68 10.57 -0.04
CA TRP A 487 26.77 11.36 -1.25
C TRP A 487 25.91 10.76 -2.38
N ALA A 488 25.94 9.45 -2.58
CA ALA A 488 25.14 8.74 -3.57
C ALA A 488 23.65 8.80 -3.22
N CYS A 489 23.26 8.46 -1.99
CA CYS A 489 21.86 8.47 -1.54
C CYS A 489 21.25 9.87 -1.58
N GLY A 490 21.96 10.87 -1.12
CA GLY A 490 21.49 12.26 -1.15
C GLY A 490 21.12 12.70 -2.57
N ARG A 491 21.83 12.20 -3.58
CA ARG A 491 21.53 12.46 -4.99
C ARG A 491 20.34 11.64 -5.49
N PHE A 492 20.30 10.38 -5.13
CA PHE A 492 19.21 9.48 -5.53
C PHE A 492 17.84 9.99 -5.04
N PHE A 493 17.77 10.44 -3.79
CA PHE A 493 16.53 10.98 -3.21
C PHE A 493 16.25 12.45 -3.57
N GLY A 494 17.08 13.09 -4.38
CA GLY A 494 16.83 14.43 -4.90
C GLY A 494 17.12 15.56 -3.94
N LEU A 495 17.96 15.33 -2.92
CA LEU A 495 18.48 16.39 -2.06
C LEU A 495 19.38 17.34 -2.87
N SER A 496 19.30 18.65 -2.58
CA SER A 496 20.02 19.67 -3.34
C SER A 496 21.55 19.47 -3.25
N TYR A 497 22.21 19.78 -4.35
CA TYR A 497 23.65 19.68 -4.47
C TYR A 497 24.33 20.82 -3.72
N ASP A 498 25.07 20.52 -2.66
CA ASP A 498 26.00 21.47 -2.06
C ASP A 498 27.37 21.33 -2.77
N ALA A 499 27.81 22.43 -3.39
CA ALA A 499 29.08 22.48 -4.15
C ALA A 499 30.32 22.28 -3.25
N ASP A 500 30.17 22.41 -1.92
CA ASP A 500 31.27 22.31 -0.97
C ASP A 500 31.77 20.88 -0.72
N LEU A 501 31.02 19.85 -1.14
CA LEU A 501 31.50 18.46 -1.11
C LEU A 501 32.66 18.20 -2.08
N ARG A 502 32.94 19.14 -2.99
CA ARG A 502 34.10 19.08 -3.90
C ARG A 502 35.47 19.08 -3.17
N LEU A 503 35.48 19.48 -1.91
CA LEU A 503 36.71 19.70 -1.15
C LEU A 503 36.98 18.64 -0.08
N ARG A 504 36.09 17.64 0.10
CA ARG A 504 36.21 16.62 1.14
C ARG A 504 36.50 15.20 0.62
N LEU A 505 36.56 15.01 -0.67
CA LEU A 505 37.09 13.84 -1.37
C LEU A 505 38.45 14.16 -1.95
#